data_768c999342383de1e84dba1470b32740
#
_entry.id   768c999342383de1e84dba1470b32740
#
_cell.length_a   1.000
_cell.length_b   1.000
_cell.length_c   1.000
_cell.angle_alpha   90.00
_cell.angle_beta   90.00
_cell.angle_gamma   90.00
#
_symmetry.space_group_name_H-M   'P 1'
#
loop_
_entity.id
_entity.type
_entity.pdbx_description
1 polymer ?
#
loop_
_entity_poly.entity_id
_entity_poly.type
_entity_poly.pdbx_seq_one_letter_code
_entity_poly.pdbx_strand_id
1 'polypeptide(L)'
;EKFDESEEIEYAFNIVDQLYSNNRKLSPQGLIQKIKRTLYNKGYSENTILSVMNSYDFEFSHERTLSLLKQECEKTYKRYQNKYHDQELKMRISRFLKQKGYDYEDILIVMDEIWSELND
;
A
#
# COMPACT_ATOMS: atom_id res chain seq x y z
N GLU A 1 -3.60 -25.56 -27.07
CA GLU A 1 -4.85 -24.96 -26.62
C GLU A 1 -4.69 -23.48 -26.40
N LYS A 2 -5.51 -22.75 -27.09
CA LYS A 2 -5.53 -21.30 -26.89
C LYS A 2 -6.48 -20.97 -25.76
N PHE A 3 -5.96 -20.36 -24.72
CA PHE A 3 -6.83 -19.73 -23.74
C PHE A 3 -7.62 -18.62 -24.42
N ASP A 4 -8.91 -18.62 -24.22
CA ASP A 4 -9.72 -17.47 -24.59
C ASP A 4 -9.29 -16.31 -23.71
N GLU A 5 -8.98 -15.18 -24.34
CA GLU A 5 -8.53 -13.99 -23.62
C GLU A 5 -9.54 -13.55 -22.56
N SER A 6 -10.83 -13.69 -22.81
CA SER A 6 -11.88 -13.35 -21.86
C SER A 6 -11.87 -14.27 -20.63
N GLU A 7 -11.55 -15.55 -20.79
CA GLU A 7 -11.40 -16.48 -19.67
C GLU A 7 -10.19 -16.13 -18.84
N GLU A 8 -9.08 -15.79 -19.50
CA GLU A 8 -7.86 -15.39 -18.81
C GLU A 8 -8.09 -14.15 -17.95
N ILE A 9 -8.81 -13.16 -18.48
CA ILE A 9 -9.17 -11.94 -17.75
C ILE A 9 -10.06 -12.30 -16.54
N GLU A 10 -11.01 -13.19 -16.72
CA GLU A 10 -11.89 -13.61 -15.63
C GLU A 10 -11.13 -14.27 -14.48
N TYR A 11 -10.20 -15.19 -14.80
CA TYR A 11 -9.37 -15.83 -13.77
C TYR A 11 -8.48 -14.81 -13.06
N ALA A 12 -7.87 -13.93 -13.81
CA ALA A 12 -7.03 -12.88 -13.25
C ALA A 12 -7.85 -11.93 -12.36
N PHE A 13 -9.06 -11.59 -12.78
CA PHE A 13 -9.96 -10.74 -11.99
C PHE A 13 -10.28 -11.37 -10.63
N ASN A 14 -10.53 -12.68 -10.60
CA ASN A 14 -10.80 -13.40 -9.36
C ASN A 14 -9.59 -13.37 -8.42
N ILE A 15 -8.39 -13.47 -8.96
CA ILE A 15 -7.16 -13.38 -8.17
C ILE A 15 -7.02 -11.98 -7.57
N VAL A 16 -7.28 -10.94 -8.35
CA VAL A 16 -7.25 -9.55 -7.88
C VAL A 16 -8.24 -9.36 -6.74
N ASP A 17 -9.46 -9.87 -6.91
CA ASP A 17 -10.50 -9.76 -5.90
C ASP A 17 -10.09 -10.42 -4.57
N GLN A 18 -9.51 -11.59 -4.63
CA GLN A 18 -9.02 -12.28 -3.44
C GLN A 18 -7.89 -11.51 -2.76
N LEU A 19 -6.93 -11.03 -3.53
CA LEU A 19 -5.80 -10.28 -2.98
C LEU A 19 -6.26 -8.96 -2.37
N TYR A 20 -7.18 -8.28 -3.02
CA TYR A 20 -7.74 -7.03 -2.51
C TYR A 20 -8.44 -7.26 -1.18
N SER A 21 -9.26 -8.31 -1.10
CA SER A 21 -10.03 -8.64 0.11
C SER A 21 -9.14 -9.07 1.27
N ASN A 22 -8.04 -9.78 0.99
CA ASN A 22 -7.20 -10.38 2.02
C ASN A 22 -6.05 -9.48 2.49
N ASN A 23 -5.77 -8.39 1.79
CA ASN A 23 -4.61 -7.53 2.09
C ASN A 23 -5.00 -6.09 2.36
N ARG A 24 -6.07 -5.90 3.11
CA ARG A 24 -6.61 -4.56 3.40
C ARG A 24 -5.70 -3.69 4.26
N LYS A 25 -4.67 -4.29 4.87
CA LYS A 25 -3.72 -3.56 5.71
C LYS A 25 -2.58 -2.93 4.93
N LEU A 26 -2.44 -3.27 3.65
CA LEU A 26 -1.41 -2.68 2.81
C LEU A 26 -1.84 -1.30 2.31
N SER A 27 -0.85 -0.43 2.07
CA SER A 27 -1.12 0.84 1.41
C SER A 27 -1.65 0.58 -0.01
N PRO A 28 -2.38 1.55 -0.62
CA PRO A 28 -2.87 1.36 -1.99
C PRO A 28 -1.76 1.00 -2.97
N GLN A 29 -0.63 1.70 -2.95
CA GLN A 29 0.48 1.41 -3.85
C GLN A 29 1.10 0.04 -3.56
N GLY A 30 1.27 -0.30 -2.29
CA GLY A 30 1.81 -1.60 -1.90
C GLY A 30 0.91 -2.75 -2.33
N LEU A 31 -0.40 -2.57 -2.20
CA LEU A 31 -1.37 -3.57 -2.63
C LEU A 31 -1.35 -3.74 -4.15
N ILE A 32 -1.37 -2.64 -4.90
CA ILE A 32 -1.32 -2.69 -6.37
C ILE A 32 -0.05 -3.39 -6.83
N GLN A 33 1.10 -3.07 -6.25
CA GLN A 33 2.36 -3.72 -6.60
C GLN A 33 2.33 -5.22 -6.29
N LYS A 34 1.77 -5.61 -5.16
CA LYS A 34 1.64 -7.02 -4.78
C LYS A 34 0.76 -7.77 -5.77
N ILE A 35 -0.36 -7.16 -6.16
CA ILE A 35 -1.29 -7.77 -7.13
C ILE A 35 -0.59 -7.96 -8.47
N LYS A 36 0.06 -6.92 -8.99
CA LYS A 36 0.78 -7.00 -10.27
C LYS A 36 1.87 -8.06 -10.25
N ARG A 37 2.64 -8.12 -9.18
CA ARG A 37 3.70 -9.11 -9.02
C ARG A 37 3.14 -10.53 -9.00
N THR A 38 2.04 -10.73 -8.27
CA THR A 38 1.39 -12.04 -8.18
C THR A 38 0.90 -12.50 -9.54
N LEU A 39 0.23 -11.60 -10.28
CA LEU A 39 -0.26 -11.93 -11.61
C LEU A 39 0.90 -12.23 -12.58
N TYR A 40 1.95 -11.43 -12.54
CA TYR A 40 3.12 -11.65 -13.35
C TYR A 40 3.76 -13.01 -13.06
N ASN A 41 3.91 -13.36 -11.79
CA ASN A 41 4.51 -14.62 -11.36
C ASN A 41 3.66 -15.83 -11.73
N LYS A 42 2.35 -15.65 -11.88
CA LYS A 42 1.45 -16.71 -12.34
C LYS A 42 1.45 -16.88 -13.86
N GLY A 43 2.17 -16.04 -14.58
CA GLY A 43 2.33 -16.16 -16.02
C GLY A 43 1.34 -15.39 -16.87
N TYR A 44 0.55 -14.49 -16.28
CA TYR A 44 -0.36 -13.66 -17.05
C TYR A 44 0.43 -12.64 -17.89
N SER A 45 -0.07 -12.36 -19.09
CA SER A 45 0.55 -11.39 -19.98
C SER A 45 0.39 -9.98 -19.44
N GLU A 46 1.29 -9.09 -19.86
CA GLU A 46 1.21 -7.68 -19.47
C GLU A 46 -0.11 -7.05 -19.87
N ASN A 47 -0.61 -7.39 -21.07
CA ASN A 47 -1.90 -6.88 -21.54
C ASN A 47 -3.05 -7.32 -20.65
N THR A 48 -3.07 -8.58 -20.23
CA THR A 48 -4.08 -9.09 -19.31
C THR A 48 -4.02 -8.38 -17.97
N ILE A 49 -2.81 -8.21 -17.42
CA ILE A 49 -2.61 -7.52 -16.14
C ILE A 49 -3.13 -6.09 -16.23
N LEU A 50 -2.79 -5.36 -17.28
CA LEU A 50 -3.25 -3.98 -17.47
C LEU A 50 -4.76 -3.92 -17.60
N SER A 51 -5.36 -4.83 -18.37
CA SER A 51 -6.81 -4.87 -18.56
C SER A 51 -7.54 -5.10 -17.23
N VAL A 52 -7.09 -6.05 -16.43
CA VAL A 52 -7.71 -6.37 -15.16
C VAL A 52 -7.52 -5.23 -14.16
N MET A 53 -6.31 -4.67 -14.08
CA MET A 53 -6.04 -3.56 -13.16
C MET A 53 -6.86 -2.32 -13.49
N ASN A 54 -7.11 -2.07 -14.77
CA ASN A 54 -7.94 -0.94 -15.19
C ASN A 54 -9.43 -1.18 -14.99
N SER A 55 -9.85 -2.44 -15.01
CA SER A 55 -11.27 -2.80 -14.91
C SER A 55 -11.74 -3.01 -13.47
N TYR A 56 -10.83 -3.37 -12.57
CA TYR A 56 -11.18 -3.63 -11.18
C TYR A 56 -11.40 -2.31 -10.44
N ASP A 57 -12.50 -2.25 -9.71
CA ASP A 57 -12.86 -1.06 -8.94
C ASP A 57 -12.21 -1.13 -7.55
N PHE A 58 -11.06 -0.52 -7.43
CA PHE A 58 -10.36 -0.43 -6.15
C PHE A 58 -10.93 0.74 -5.34
N GLU A 59 -11.54 0.42 -4.23
CA GLU A 59 -12.04 1.46 -3.31
C GLU A 59 -10.98 1.76 -2.26
N PHE A 60 -10.17 2.78 -2.51
CA PHE A 60 -9.19 3.25 -1.56
C PHE A 60 -9.70 4.52 -0.88
N SER A 61 -10.31 4.35 0.30
CA SER A 61 -10.72 5.49 1.10
C SER A 61 -9.48 6.22 1.64
N HIS A 62 -9.42 7.53 1.42
CA HIS A 62 -8.33 8.36 1.94
C HIS A 62 -8.29 8.34 3.46
N GLU A 63 -9.44 8.37 4.10
CA GLU A 63 -9.54 8.28 5.57
C GLU A 63 -8.94 6.98 6.09
N ARG A 64 -9.24 5.88 5.41
CA ARG A 64 -8.70 4.58 5.78
C ARG A 64 -7.19 4.54 5.60
N THR A 65 -6.70 5.09 4.49
CA THR A 65 -5.26 5.17 4.22
C THR A 65 -4.56 5.96 5.33
N LEU A 66 -5.11 7.11 5.71
CA LEU A 66 -4.54 7.92 6.80
C LEU A 66 -4.57 7.19 8.14
N SER A 67 -5.64 6.46 8.42
CA SER A 67 -5.74 5.67 9.65
C SER A 67 -4.68 4.57 9.72
N LEU A 68 -4.50 3.83 8.63
CA LEU A 68 -3.47 2.79 8.54
C LEU A 68 -2.07 3.39 8.65
N LEU A 69 -1.86 4.51 7.99
CA LEU A 69 -0.58 5.22 8.02
C LEU A 69 -0.26 5.71 9.43
N LYS A 70 -1.26 6.22 10.15
CA LYS A 70 -1.07 6.66 11.53
C LYS A 70 -0.64 5.50 12.41
N GLN A 71 -1.27 4.34 12.27
CA GLN A 71 -0.90 3.14 13.02
C GLN A 71 0.54 2.73 12.72
N GLU A 72 0.92 2.71 11.44
CA GLU A 72 2.28 2.36 11.03
C GLU A 72 3.30 3.38 11.56
N CYS A 73 2.96 4.64 11.52
CA CYS A 73 3.83 5.70 12.02
C CYS A 73 4.05 5.57 13.53
N GLU A 74 3.00 5.30 14.29
CA GLU A 74 3.11 5.10 15.73
C GLU A 74 4.01 3.90 16.07
N LYS A 75 3.84 2.79 15.36
CA LYS A 75 4.69 1.60 15.53
C LYS A 75 6.14 1.91 15.22
N THR A 76 6.39 2.63 14.14
CA THR A 76 7.74 2.98 13.71
C THR A 76 8.39 3.93 14.70
N TYR A 77 7.62 4.89 15.20
CA TYR A 77 8.08 5.80 16.23
C TYR A 77 8.55 5.03 17.48
N LYS A 78 7.73 4.10 17.98
CA LYS A 78 8.07 3.31 19.14
C LYS A 78 9.34 2.49 18.92
N ARG A 79 9.54 2.01 17.70
CA ARG A 79 10.73 1.22 17.37
C ARG A 79 12.01 2.06 17.33
N TYR A 80 11.92 3.29 16.84
CA TYR A 80 13.09 4.13 16.54
C TYR A 80 13.37 5.19 17.59
N GLN A 81 12.44 5.49 18.49
CA GLN A 81 12.58 6.61 19.46
C GLN A 81 13.81 6.50 20.36
N ASN A 82 14.28 5.30 20.61
CA ASN A 82 15.44 5.07 21.46
C ASN A 82 16.77 5.11 20.70
N LYS A 83 16.71 5.07 19.36
CA LYS A 83 17.90 5.04 18.50
C LYS A 83 18.21 6.37 17.86
N TYR A 84 17.17 7.13 17.53
CA TYR A 84 17.29 8.38 16.79
C TYR A 84 16.53 9.47 17.50
N HIS A 85 16.97 10.72 17.31
CA HIS A 85 16.38 11.89 17.98
C HIS A 85 16.07 12.99 16.98
N ASP A 86 15.06 13.80 17.30
CA ASP A 86 14.72 15.03 16.58
C ASP A 86 14.52 14.83 15.08
N GLN A 87 15.23 15.59 14.27
CA GLN A 87 15.09 15.55 12.81
C GLN A 87 15.49 14.21 12.20
N GLU A 88 16.50 13.55 12.78
CA GLU A 88 16.91 12.23 12.29
C GLU A 88 15.81 11.20 12.50
N LEU A 89 15.13 11.23 13.64
CA LEU A 89 14.00 10.35 13.92
C LEU A 89 12.88 10.57 12.90
N LYS A 90 12.50 11.82 12.65
CA LYS A 90 11.47 12.16 11.65
C LYS A 90 11.87 11.67 10.26
N MET A 91 13.11 11.89 9.88
CA MET A 91 13.61 11.48 8.57
C MET A 91 13.57 9.97 8.40
N ARG A 92 13.98 9.23 9.43
CA ARG A 92 13.98 7.76 9.39
C ARG A 92 12.58 7.19 9.26
N ILE A 93 11.64 7.73 10.04
CA ILE A 93 10.25 7.33 9.99
C ILE A 93 9.64 7.63 8.61
N SER A 94 9.84 8.84 8.13
CA SER A 94 9.33 9.29 6.84
C SER A 94 9.84 8.39 5.70
N ARG A 95 11.13 8.11 5.71
CA ARG A 95 11.75 7.24 4.69
C ARG A 95 11.18 5.83 4.72
N PHE A 96 11.00 5.28 5.91
CA PHE A 96 10.45 3.94 6.09
C PHE A 96 9.01 3.86 5.55
N LEU A 97 8.18 4.85 5.88
CA LEU A 97 6.80 4.89 5.43
C LEU A 97 6.71 5.11 3.92
N LYS A 98 7.61 5.91 3.36
CA LYS A 98 7.68 6.12 1.92
C LYS A 98 8.03 4.81 1.20
N GLN A 99 8.93 4.02 1.75
CA GLN A 99 9.29 2.71 1.20
C GLN A 99 8.11 1.74 1.22
N LYS A 100 7.20 1.90 2.17
CA LYS A 100 5.99 1.07 2.24
C LYS A 100 4.93 1.48 1.22
N GLY A 101 5.14 2.57 0.48
CA GLY A 101 4.26 2.99 -0.58
C GLY A 101 3.30 4.10 -0.24
N TYR A 102 3.43 4.72 0.92
CA TYR A 102 2.57 5.86 1.29
C TYR A 102 3.06 7.14 0.62
N ASP A 103 2.11 8.02 0.30
CA ASP A 103 2.42 9.31 -0.30
C ASP A 103 3.04 10.24 0.74
N TYR A 104 4.01 11.03 0.30
CA TYR A 104 4.74 11.95 1.17
C TYR A 104 3.82 12.96 1.85
N GLU A 105 2.83 13.48 1.13
CA GLU A 105 1.88 14.43 1.70
C GLU A 105 1.10 13.82 2.86
N ASP A 106 0.67 12.57 2.71
CA ASP A 106 -0.06 11.86 3.77
C ASP A 106 0.86 11.59 4.96
N ILE A 107 2.12 11.23 4.70
CA ILE A 107 3.11 11.01 5.75
C ILE A 107 3.29 12.29 6.59
N LEU A 108 3.40 13.44 5.94
CA LEU A 108 3.55 14.72 6.64
C LEU A 108 2.33 15.02 7.53
N ILE A 109 1.12 14.79 7.01
CA ILE A 109 -0.11 14.99 7.78
C ILE A 109 -0.10 14.16 9.06
N VAL A 110 0.18 12.88 8.91
CA VAL A 110 0.15 11.94 10.03
C VAL A 110 1.27 12.21 11.02
N MET A 111 2.46 12.51 10.54
CA MET A 111 3.59 12.85 11.42
C MET A 111 3.30 14.11 12.23
N ASP A 112 2.71 15.10 11.60
CA ASP A 112 2.33 16.33 12.28
C ASP A 112 1.33 16.07 13.41
N GLU A 113 0.33 15.24 13.16
CA GLU A 113 -0.62 14.83 14.19
C GLU A 113 0.06 14.13 15.37
N ILE A 114 0.93 13.18 15.08
CA ILE A 114 1.60 12.40 16.13
C ILE A 114 2.51 13.29 16.96
N TRP A 115 3.29 14.16 16.33
CA TRP A 115 4.16 15.06 17.06
C TRP A 115 3.39 16.08 17.89
N SER A 116 2.24 16.54 17.39
CA SER A 116 1.36 17.39 18.18
C SER A 116 0.82 16.69 19.42
N GLU A 117 0.40 15.43 19.28
CA GLU A 117 -0.08 14.62 20.39
C GLU A 117 1.02 14.39 21.45
N LEU A 118 2.26 14.18 21.01
CA LEU A 118 3.38 13.96 21.91
C LEU A 118 3.79 15.20 22.70
N ASN A 119 3.54 16.39 22.16
CA ASN A 119 3.91 17.65 22.77
C ASN A 119 2.80 18.27 23.63
N ASP A 120 1.67 17.64 23.70
CA ASP A 120 0.55 18.09 24.56
C ASP A 120 0.73 17.69 26.01
#